data_36142658b32323bdf5c32b7a7c54f48a
#
_entry.id   36142658b32323bdf5c32b7a7c54f48a
#
_cell.length_a   1.000
_cell.length_b   1.000
_cell.length_c   1.000
_cell.angle_alpha   90.00
_cell.angle_beta   90.00
_cell.angle_gamma   90.00
#
_symmetry.space_group_name_H-M   'P 1'
#
loop_
_entity.id
_entity.type
_entity.pdbx_description
1 polymer ?
#
loop_
_entity_poly.entity_id
_entity_poly.type
_entity_poly.pdbx_seq_one_letter_code
_entity_poly.pdbx_strand_id
1 'polypeptide(L)' 'MPTAYVLVNANIGKEEHCFKELKNTENVKEIYLLYGFYDLVIIVKANTIKQLNNSLKKIRQNNNVIKTETMPIIE' A
#
# COMPACT_ATOMS: atom_id res chain seq x y z
N MET A 1 -10.01 7.61 -12.79
CA MET A 1 -8.67 7.06 -12.52
C MET A 1 -8.78 5.91 -11.53
N PRO A 2 -8.25 4.75 -11.89
CA PRO A 2 -8.32 3.60 -10.98
C PRO A 2 -7.64 3.90 -9.65
N THR A 3 -8.32 3.55 -8.57
CA THR A 3 -7.87 3.83 -7.21
C THR A 3 -8.10 2.60 -6.35
N ALA A 4 -7.20 2.37 -5.40
CA ALA A 4 -7.36 1.29 -4.44
C ALA A 4 -6.85 1.75 -3.07
N TYR A 5 -7.52 1.25 -2.03
CA TYR A 5 -7.03 1.34 -0.67
C TYR A 5 -6.35 0.03 -0.34
N VAL A 6 -5.17 0.10 0.25
CA VAL A 6 -4.41 -1.10 0.61
C VAL A 6 -4.11 -1.04 2.10
N LEU A 7 -4.62 -2.01 2.83
CA LEU A 7 -4.29 -2.18 4.24
C LEU A 7 -3.11 -3.14 4.32
N VAL A 8 -2.12 -2.79 5.12
CA VAL A 8 -0.86 -3.52 5.16
C VAL A 8 -0.49 -3.89 6.57
N ASN A 9 -0.07 -5.15 6.75
CA ASN A 9 0.59 -5.58 7.97
C ASN A 9 2.07 -5.72 7.69
N ALA A 10 2.89 -5.09 8.52
CA ALA A 10 4.33 -5.11 8.40
C ALA A 10 4.95 -6.00 9.46
N ASN A 11 6.20 -6.40 9.24
CA ASN A 11 6.97 -7.11 10.25
C ASN A 11 7.03 -6.30 11.53
N ILE A 12 6.94 -6.98 12.67
CA ILE A 12 6.98 -6.32 13.96
C ILE A 12 8.26 -5.50 14.09
N GLY A 13 8.09 -4.24 14.47
CA GLY A 13 9.22 -3.32 14.62
C GLY A 13 9.69 -2.68 13.34
N LYS A 14 9.08 -3.02 12.19
CA LYS A 14 9.46 -2.49 10.89
C LYS A 14 8.41 -1.57 10.28
N GLU A 15 7.42 -1.19 11.08
CA GLU A 15 6.29 -0.40 10.57
C GLU A 15 6.74 0.93 9.98
N GLU A 16 7.60 1.66 10.69
CA GLU A 16 8.07 2.95 10.19
C GLU A 16 9.01 2.80 9.01
N HIS A 17 9.83 1.77 9.01
CA HIS A 17 10.71 1.50 7.89
C HIS A 17 9.91 1.20 6.63
N CYS A 18 8.89 0.37 6.80
CA CYS A 18 7.98 0.01 5.71
C CYS A 18 7.26 1.25 5.18
N PHE A 19 6.79 2.11 6.08
CA PHE A 19 6.15 3.37 5.73
C PHE A 19 7.07 4.22 4.84
N LYS A 20 8.32 4.37 5.25
CA LYS A 20 9.27 5.20 4.50
C LYS A 20 9.56 4.62 3.12
N GLU A 21 9.68 3.31 3.02
CA GLU A 21 9.94 2.66 1.75
C GLU A 21 8.74 2.75 0.80
N LEU A 22 7.56 2.43 1.31
CA LEU A 22 6.36 2.39 0.48
C LEU A 22 5.89 3.78 0.06
N LYS A 23 6.22 4.78 0.85
CA LYS A 23 5.87 6.16 0.53
C LYS A 23 6.43 6.58 -0.83
N ASN A 24 7.53 6.01 -1.24
CA ASN A 24 8.19 6.36 -2.50
C ASN A 24 7.75 5.46 -3.66
N THR A 25 6.82 4.57 -3.45
CA THR A 25 6.31 3.71 -4.52
C THR A 25 5.48 4.54 -5.49
N GLU A 26 5.67 4.27 -6.77
CA GLU A 26 4.95 4.99 -7.82
C GLU A 26 3.44 4.85 -7.63
N ASN A 27 2.70 5.94 -7.84
CA ASN A 27 1.24 6.02 -7.75
C ASN A 27 0.70 5.96 -6.32
N VAL A 28 1.55 5.91 -5.30
CA VAL A 28 1.09 6.06 -3.92
C VAL A 28 0.82 7.54 -3.69
N LYS A 29 -0.43 7.86 -3.39
CA LYS A 29 -0.85 9.25 -3.17
C LYS A 29 -0.86 9.61 -1.70
N GLU A 30 -1.27 8.69 -0.85
CA GLU A 30 -1.32 8.90 0.60
C GLU A 30 -0.93 7.61 1.28
N ILE A 31 -0.29 7.74 2.43
CA ILE A 31 0.08 6.60 3.26
C ILE A 31 0.05 7.05 4.71
N TYR A 32 -0.51 6.20 5.58
CA TYR A 32 -0.65 6.52 6.99
C TYR A 32 -0.33 5.30 7.84
N LEU A 33 0.25 5.56 9.02
CA LEU A 33 0.41 4.54 10.05
C LEU A 33 -0.90 4.40 10.80
N LEU A 34 -1.23 3.17 11.16
CA LEU A 34 -2.49 2.86 11.84
C LEU A 34 -2.23 2.11 13.13
N TYR A 35 -3.22 2.15 14.02
CA TYR A 35 -3.30 1.25 15.16
C TYR A 35 -4.36 0.19 14.88
N GLY A 36 -4.21 -0.98 15.47
CA GLY A 36 -5.21 -2.04 15.39
C GLY A 36 -4.74 -3.19 14.53
N PHE A 37 -5.68 -3.75 13.75
CA PHE A 37 -5.39 -4.97 12.98
C PHE A 37 -4.40 -4.75 11.84
N TYR A 38 -4.30 -3.55 11.33
CA TYR A 38 -3.39 -3.22 10.24
C TYR A 38 -2.44 -2.12 10.68
N ASP A 39 -1.25 -2.15 10.11
CA ASP A 39 -0.19 -1.20 10.48
C ASP A 39 -0.17 0.02 9.59
N LEU A 40 -0.60 -0.12 8.34
CA LEU A 40 -0.56 0.96 7.36
C LEU A 40 -1.81 0.95 6.50
N VAL A 41 -2.22 2.14 6.04
CA VAL A 41 -3.16 2.24 4.93
C VAL A 41 -2.50 3.05 3.83
N ILE A 42 -2.63 2.57 2.60
CA ILE A 42 -2.03 3.20 1.43
C ILE A 42 -3.12 3.49 0.42
N ILE A 43 -3.12 4.70 -0.12
CA ILE A 43 -4.05 5.07 -1.18
C ILE A 43 -3.26 5.17 -2.46
N VAL A 44 -3.59 4.30 -3.41
CA VAL A 44 -2.89 4.18 -4.69
C VAL A 44 -3.84 4.62 -5.79
N LYS A 45 -3.38 5.54 -6.63
CA LYS A 45 -4.19 6.06 -7.72
C LYS A 45 -3.32 6.12 -8.98
N ALA A 46 -3.77 5.46 -10.03
CA ALA A 46 -3.00 5.37 -11.27
C ALA A 46 -3.84 5.80 -12.46
N ASN A 47 -3.21 6.01 -13.60
CA ASN A 47 -3.91 6.40 -14.82
C ASN A 47 -4.63 5.23 -15.47
N THR A 48 -4.09 4.03 -15.33
CA THR A 48 -4.68 2.82 -15.93
C THR A 48 -4.70 1.70 -14.90
N ILE A 49 -5.55 0.71 -15.16
CA ILE A 49 -5.63 -0.47 -14.29
C ILE A 49 -4.31 -1.22 -14.28
N LYS A 50 -3.64 -1.28 -15.41
CA LYS A 50 -2.34 -1.95 -15.49
C LYS A 50 -1.33 -1.28 -14.58
N GLN A 51 -1.27 0.05 -14.60
CA GLN A 51 -0.37 0.79 -13.73
C GLN A 51 -0.74 0.62 -12.26
N LEU A 52 -2.04 0.59 -11.95
CA LEU A 52 -2.49 0.34 -10.60
C LEU A 52 -2.01 -1.02 -10.11
N ASN A 53 -2.21 -2.06 -10.92
CA ASN A 53 -1.80 -3.40 -10.56
C ASN A 53 -0.29 -3.51 -10.39
N ASN A 54 0.48 -2.81 -11.21
CA ASN A 54 1.93 -2.80 -11.06
C ASN A 54 2.35 -2.20 -9.72
N SER A 55 1.71 -1.12 -9.31
CA SER A 55 2.01 -0.49 -8.02
C SER A 55 1.62 -1.39 -6.86
N LEU A 56 0.45 -2.04 -6.95
CA LEU A 56 0.02 -2.98 -5.92
C LEU A 56 1.00 -4.14 -5.79
N LYS A 57 1.52 -4.61 -6.92
CA LYS A 57 2.50 -5.69 -6.92
C LYS A 57 3.78 -5.27 -6.22
N LYS A 58 4.25 -4.05 -6.47
CA LYS A 58 5.44 -3.54 -5.79
C LYS A 58 5.25 -3.46 -4.30
N ILE A 59 4.07 -3.04 -3.86
CA ILE A 59 3.76 -2.99 -2.42
C ILE A 59 3.85 -4.39 -1.82
N ARG A 60 3.24 -5.37 -2.48
CA ARG A 60 3.23 -6.75 -1.98
C ARG A 60 4.61 -7.39 -1.98
N GLN A 61 5.52 -6.92 -2.82
CA GLN A 61 6.88 -7.46 -2.91
C GLN A 61 7.84 -6.89 -1.88
N ASN A 62 7.42 -5.89 -1.11
CA ASN A 62 8.29 -5.33 -0.08
C ASN A 62 8.61 -6.38 0.98
N ASN A 63 9.89 -6.48 1.33
CA ASN A 63 10.35 -7.53 2.24
C ASN A 63 9.75 -7.46 3.63
N ASN A 64 9.30 -6.30 4.04
CA ASN A 64 8.73 -6.09 5.38
C ASN A 64 7.21 -6.14 5.39
N VAL A 65 6.57 -6.40 4.26
CA VAL A 65 5.12 -6.54 4.16
C VAL A 65 4.78 -8.02 4.37
N ILE A 66 3.97 -8.30 5.39
CA ILE A 66 3.54 -9.65 5.70
C ILE A 66 2.24 -9.98 4.97
N LYS A 67 1.29 -9.05 4.99
CA LYS A 67 -0.04 -9.29 4.48
C LYS A 67 -0.62 -7.99 3.97
N THR A 68 -1.41 -8.08 2.90
CA THR A 68 -2.13 -6.91 2.37
C THR A 68 -3.60 -7.27 2.17
N GLU A 69 -4.44 -6.27 2.33
CA GLU A 69 -5.85 -6.33 2.00
C GLU A 69 -6.12 -5.19 1.02
N THR A 70 -6.38 -5.52 -0.22
CA THR A 70 -6.59 -4.51 -1.26
C THR A 70 -8.07 -4.31 -1.49
N MET A 71 -8.51 -3.05 -1.44
CA MET A 71 -9.91 -2.70 -1.66
C MET A 71 -9.98 -1.75 -2.84
N PRO A 72 -10.21 -2.27 -4.07
CA PRO A 72 -10.36 -1.40 -5.22
C PRO A 72 -11.60 -0.52 -5.07
N ILE A 73 -11.50 0.72 -5.48
CA ILE A 73 -12.64 1.64 -5.44
C ILE A 73 -13.30 1.62 -6.80
N ILE A 74 -14.57 1.29 -6.82
CA ILE A 74 -15.31 1.18 -8.08
C ILE A 74 -15.78 2.56 -8.53
N GLU A 75 -16.15 3.40 -7.57
CA GLU A 75 -16.72 4.67 -7.98
C GLU A 75 -16.31 5.77 -7.03
#